data_86e407e413c321ccca48f4b7128aaf19
#
_entry.id   86e407e413c321ccca48f4b7128aaf19
#
_cell.length_a   1.000
_cell.length_b   1.000
_cell.length_c   1.000
_cell.angle_alpha   90.00
_cell.angle_beta   90.00
_cell.angle_gamma   90.00
#
_symmetry.space_group_name_H-M   'P 1'
#
loop_
_entity.id
_entity.type
_entity.pdbx_description
1 polymer ?
#
loop_
_entity_poly.entity_id
_entity_poly.type
_entity_poly.pdbx_seq_one_letter_code
_entity_poly.pdbx_strand_id
1 'polypeptide(L)'
;VSAMCLEALRSFGKIAVEAVAGHSLGEYTALYAAGSLSFRDAVKLVNLRGKFMQNAVPLGEGTMAAILGLDRNIVNDICIKASSKGTVEAANINSPGQIVISGKVAGVAEASGLCKEAGAKRVIELQVSAPFHSSLMKPAADSLAEELNKITIKDASIPVVSNVTADYVTSAGTIKELLIRQMTSPVLWEDSIMKMSNDGFDTFIEVGPGKVLTGLIKKINPKLKIYNVADAATLGDFLGSWHPGQPAEAAR
;
A
#
# COMPACT_ATOMS: atom_id res chain seq x y z
N VAL A 1 1.96 0.26 15.59
CA VAL A 1 3.14 1.14 15.62
C VAL A 1 2.86 2.44 14.85
N SER A 2 2.50 2.41 13.54
CA SER A 2 2.29 3.63 12.74
C SER A 2 1.28 4.62 13.37
N ALA A 3 0.17 4.12 13.93
CA ALA A 3 -0.78 4.98 14.65
C ALA A 3 -0.16 5.64 15.89
N MET A 4 0.76 4.97 16.59
CA MET A 4 1.48 5.58 17.74
C MET A 4 2.44 6.67 17.26
N CYS A 5 3.17 6.45 16.16
CA CYS A 5 4.02 7.48 15.56
C CYS A 5 3.19 8.68 15.11
N LEU A 6 1.99 8.46 14.57
CA LEU A 6 1.06 9.51 14.19
C LEU A 6 0.60 10.34 15.40
N GLU A 7 0.21 9.69 16.50
CA GLU A 7 -0.21 10.39 17.72
C GLU A 7 0.95 11.15 18.36
N ALA A 8 2.16 10.58 18.36
CA ALA A 8 3.34 11.30 18.79
C ALA A 8 3.56 12.56 17.92
N LEU A 9 3.50 12.43 16.60
CA LEU A 9 3.61 13.57 15.69
C LEU A 9 2.55 14.65 15.97
N ARG A 10 1.28 14.24 16.16
CA ARG A 10 0.17 15.15 16.48
C ARG A 10 0.34 15.90 17.80
N SER A 11 1.02 15.30 18.79
CA SER A 11 1.24 15.93 20.10
C SER A 11 2.15 17.16 20.04
N PHE A 12 2.95 17.32 18.99
CA PHE A 12 3.84 18.47 18.80
C PHE A 12 3.19 19.65 18.04
N GLY A 13 1.94 19.53 17.65
CA GLY A 13 1.18 20.61 17.03
C GLY A 13 0.37 20.17 15.82
N LYS A 14 -0.38 21.11 15.25
CA LYS A 14 -1.17 20.85 14.05
C LYS A 14 -0.28 20.92 12.81
N ILE A 15 -0.09 19.79 12.17
CA ILE A 15 0.43 19.73 10.80
C ILE A 15 -0.79 19.73 9.88
N ALA A 16 -0.85 20.70 8.96
CA ALA A 16 -1.88 20.71 7.96
C ALA A 16 -1.65 19.52 7.00
N VAL A 17 -2.59 18.58 6.99
CA VAL A 17 -2.57 17.40 6.13
C VAL A 17 -3.76 17.50 5.19
N GLU A 18 -3.50 17.51 3.88
CA GLU A 18 -4.53 17.71 2.87
C GLU A 18 -5.03 16.38 2.28
N ALA A 19 -4.21 15.33 2.34
CA ALA A 19 -4.60 13.96 1.97
C ALA A 19 -3.76 12.94 2.73
N VAL A 20 -4.26 11.72 2.83
CA VAL A 20 -3.56 10.59 3.43
C VAL A 20 -3.58 9.39 2.50
N ALA A 21 -2.52 8.59 2.55
CA ALA A 21 -2.41 7.35 1.80
C ALA A 21 -1.70 6.30 2.66
N GLY A 22 -1.86 5.03 2.30
CA GLY A 22 -1.15 3.95 2.98
C GLY A 22 -1.09 2.71 2.11
N HIS A 23 0.04 2.02 2.09
CA HIS A 23 0.25 0.83 1.29
C HIS A 23 -0.35 -0.39 1.98
N SER A 24 -1.30 -1.07 1.38
CA SER A 24 -1.97 -2.27 1.87
C SER A 24 -2.51 -2.09 3.31
N LEU A 25 -1.86 -2.66 4.32
CA LEU A 25 -2.21 -2.47 5.73
C LEU A 25 -2.18 -0.98 6.12
N GLY A 26 -1.29 -0.19 5.52
CA GLY A 26 -1.17 1.25 5.77
C GLY A 26 -2.43 2.05 5.46
N GLU A 27 -3.29 1.60 4.53
CA GLU A 27 -4.58 2.25 4.24
C GLU A 27 -5.49 2.29 5.47
N TYR A 28 -5.43 1.28 6.35
CA TYR A 28 -6.16 1.30 7.64
C TYR A 28 -5.62 2.37 8.60
N THR A 29 -4.30 2.58 8.60
CA THR A 29 -3.71 3.68 9.39
C THR A 29 -4.09 5.05 8.79
N ALA A 30 -4.14 5.16 7.46
CA ALA A 30 -4.60 6.36 6.77
C ALA A 30 -6.08 6.66 7.09
N LEU A 31 -6.95 5.65 7.11
CA LEU A 31 -8.35 5.80 7.51
C LEU A 31 -8.51 6.20 8.97
N TYR A 32 -7.65 5.69 9.87
CA TYR A 32 -7.58 6.16 11.24
C TYR A 32 -7.14 7.63 11.29
N ALA A 33 -6.12 8.01 10.55
CA ALA A 33 -5.65 9.39 10.46
C ALA A 33 -6.73 10.35 9.95
N ALA A 34 -7.55 9.90 9.01
CA ALA A 34 -8.67 10.64 8.44
C ALA A 34 -9.95 10.63 9.31
N GLY A 35 -9.94 9.96 10.46
CA GLY A 35 -11.08 9.88 11.37
C GLY A 35 -12.20 8.93 10.91
N SER A 36 -12.02 8.18 9.83
CA SER A 36 -12.98 7.20 9.33
C SER A 36 -13.10 5.97 10.22
N LEU A 37 -11.99 5.51 10.78
CA LEU A 37 -11.91 4.39 11.70
C LEU A 37 -11.48 4.85 13.09
N SER A 38 -12.08 4.27 14.14
CA SER A 38 -11.52 4.38 15.48
C SER A 38 -10.21 3.60 15.59
N PHE A 39 -9.31 3.99 16.49
CA PHE A 39 -8.08 3.22 16.77
C PHE A 39 -8.38 1.76 17.11
N ARG A 40 -9.39 1.55 17.96
CA ARG A 40 -9.82 0.21 18.40
C ARG A 40 -10.27 -0.67 17.22
N ASP A 41 -11.09 -0.11 16.33
CA ASP A 41 -11.62 -0.84 15.17
C ASP A 41 -10.51 -1.09 14.15
N ALA A 42 -9.63 -0.11 13.91
CA ALA A 42 -8.48 -0.29 13.02
C ALA A 42 -7.57 -1.42 13.49
N VAL A 43 -7.21 -1.47 14.80
CA VAL A 43 -6.38 -2.55 15.36
C VAL A 43 -7.08 -3.91 15.25
N LYS A 44 -8.37 -3.97 15.58
CA LYS A 44 -9.17 -5.21 15.45
C LYS A 44 -9.19 -5.69 14.00
N LEU A 45 -9.50 -4.79 13.07
CA LEU A 45 -9.61 -5.13 11.64
C LEU A 45 -8.29 -5.62 11.06
N VAL A 46 -7.16 -4.97 11.32
CA VAL A 46 -5.87 -5.39 10.76
C VAL A 46 -5.43 -6.75 11.31
N ASN A 47 -5.76 -7.06 12.58
CA ASN A 47 -5.51 -8.37 13.16
C ASN A 47 -6.36 -9.46 12.47
N LEU A 48 -7.66 -9.22 12.32
CA LEU A 48 -8.58 -10.14 11.65
C LEU A 48 -8.22 -10.29 10.16
N ARG A 49 -7.94 -9.18 9.47
CA ARG A 49 -7.49 -9.18 8.08
C ARG A 49 -6.26 -10.09 7.89
N GLY A 50 -5.26 -9.95 8.75
CA GLY A 50 -4.06 -10.79 8.69
C GLY A 50 -4.39 -12.28 8.84
N LYS A 51 -5.27 -12.64 9.79
CA LYS A 51 -5.74 -14.02 9.99
C LYS A 51 -6.53 -14.55 8.78
N PHE A 52 -7.43 -13.74 8.24
CA PHE A 52 -8.23 -14.13 7.07
C PHE A 52 -7.34 -14.35 5.84
N MET A 53 -6.41 -13.44 5.58
CA MET A 53 -5.47 -13.56 4.47
C MET A 53 -4.57 -14.79 4.61
N GLN A 54 -4.09 -15.07 5.82
CA GLN A 54 -3.25 -16.25 6.09
C GLN A 54 -4.01 -17.56 5.88
N ASN A 55 -5.31 -17.57 6.15
CA ASN A 55 -6.15 -18.76 6.07
C ASN A 55 -6.93 -18.90 4.76
N ALA A 56 -6.80 -17.94 3.84
CA ALA A 56 -7.55 -17.92 2.58
C ALA A 56 -7.13 -19.04 1.62
N VAL A 57 -5.87 -19.46 1.70
CA VAL A 57 -5.28 -20.51 0.86
C VAL A 57 -4.47 -21.44 1.77
N PRO A 58 -4.50 -22.76 1.54
CA PRO A 58 -3.67 -23.71 2.30
C PRO A 58 -2.19 -23.34 2.29
N LEU A 59 -1.52 -23.58 3.40
CA LEU A 59 -0.09 -23.27 3.54
C LEU A 59 0.73 -24.01 2.45
N GLY A 60 1.59 -23.27 1.77
CA GLY A 60 2.45 -23.81 0.70
C GLY A 60 1.81 -23.82 -0.69
N GLU A 61 0.52 -23.44 -0.85
CA GLU A 61 -0.11 -23.35 -2.17
C GLU A 61 0.02 -21.96 -2.82
N GLY A 62 0.26 -20.92 -2.03
CA GLY A 62 0.38 -19.55 -2.52
C GLY A 62 1.73 -18.93 -2.18
N THR A 63 2.20 -18.04 -3.04
CA THR A 63 3.45 -17.28 -2.85
C THR A 63 3.41 -15.95 -3.61
N MET A 64 4.45 -15.15 -3.41
CA MET A 64 4.65 -13.87 -4.10
C MET A 64 6.12 -13.72 -4.52
N ALA A 65 6.34 -12.95 -5.59
CA ALA A 65 7.69 -12.60 -6.04
C ALA A 65 7.77 -11.12 -6.47
N ALA A 66 8.87 -10.46 -6.14
CA ALA A 66 9.16 -9.11 -6.61
C ALA A 66 9.92 -9.17 -7.93
N ILE A 67 9.39 -8.50 -8.95
CA ILE A 67 9.97 -8.35 -10.28
C ILE A 67 10.58 -6.96 -10.37
N LEU A 68 11.87 -6.89 -10.70
CA LEU A 68 12.60 -5.64 -10.83
C LEU A 68 13.09 -5.43 -12.25
N GLY A 69 12.85 -4.24 -12.79
CA GLY A 69 13.42 -3.80 -14.07
C GLY A 69 12.57 -4.12 -15.30
N LEU A 70 11.32 -4.57 -15.13
CA LEU A 70 10.36 -4.72 -16.22
C LEU A 70 9.23 -3.70 -16.13
N ASP A 71 8.68 -3.37 -17.29
CA ASP A 71 7.47 -2.56 -17.40
C ASP A 71 6.22 -3.31 -16.92
N ARG A 72 5.25 -2.56 -16.41
CA ARG A 72 3.98 -3.08 -15.89
C ARG A 72 3.21 -3.91 -16.91
N ASN A 73 3.16 -3.46 -18.16
CA ASN A 73 2.41 -4.16 -19.21
C ASN A 73 3.06 -5.51 -19.51
N ILE A 74 4.39 -5.56 -19.59
CA ILE A 74 5.15 -6.79 -19.79
C ILE A 74 4.87 -7.79 -18.66
N VAL A 75 4.89 -7.34 -17.41
CA VAL A 75 4.61 -8.21 -16.25
C VAL A 75 3.17 -8.72 -16.28
N ASN A 76 2.19 -7.86 -16.62
CA ASN A 76 0.79 -8.26 -16.74
C ASN A 76 0.59 -9.32 -17.83
N ASP A 77 1.17 -9.15 -19.02
CA ASP A 77 1.09 -10.11 -20.13
C ASP A 77 1.72 -11.44 -19.73
N ILE A 78 2.84 -11.42 -19.02
CA ILE A 78 3.49 -12.61 -18.47
C ILE A 78 2.59 -13.31 -17.46
N CYS A 79 1.95 -12.59 -16.55
CA CYS A 79 1.01 -13.16 -15.58
C CYS A 79 -0.16 -13.86 -16.29
N ILE A 80 -0.74 -13.23 -17.31
CA ILE A 80 -1.82 -13.83 -18.12
C ILE A 80 -1.34 -15.15 -18.73
N LYS A 81 -0.18 -15.16 -19.37
CA LYS A 81 0.41 -16.35 -20.00
C LYS A 81 0.71 -17.46 -18.97
N ALA A 82 1.33 -17.10 -17.86
CA ALA A 82 1.73 -18.03 -16.80
C ALA A 82 0.54 -18.61 -16.02
N SER A 83 -0.63 -17.96 -16.07
CA SER A 83 -1.85 -18.43 -15.38
C SER A 83 -2.37 -19.77 -15.90
N SER A 84 -1.89 -20.23 -17.07
CA SER A 84 -2.12 -21.61 -17.55
C SER A 84 -1.52 -22.68 -16.63
N LYS A 85 -0.50 -22.34 -15.82
CA LYS A 85 0.13 -23.23 -14.82
C LYS A 85 -0.46 -23.07 -13.42
N GLY A 86 -1.18 -22.00 -13.19
CA GLY A 86 -1.82 -21.65 -11.92
C GLY A 86 -2.03 -20.16 -11.83
N THR A 87 -3.10 -19.73 -11.19
CA THR A 87 -3.43 -18.29 -11.01
C THR A 87 -2.21 -17.50 -10.55
N VAL A 88 -1.85 -16.45 -11.29
CA VAL A 88 -0.83 -15.48 -10.92
C VAL A 88 -1.21 -14.11 -11.48
N GLU A 89 -1.08 -13.08 -10.65
CA GLU A 89 -1.56 -11.72 -10.94
C GLU A 89 -0.54 -10.70 -10.42
N ALA A 90 -0.50 -9.51 -11.02
CA ALA A 90 0.22 -8.38 -10.43
C ALA A 90 -0.51 -7.93 -9.16
N ALA A 91 0.18 -7.92 -8.04
CA ALA A 91 -0.38 -7.67 -6.70
C ALA A 91 0.02 -6.31 -6.13
N ASN A 92 1.23 -5.81 -6.42
CA ASN A 92 1.64 -4.47 -6.00
C ASN A 92 2.37 -3.78 -7.15
N ILE A 93 1.88 -2.64 -7.56
CA ILE A 93 2.54 -1.73 -8.49
C ILE A 93 3.25 -0.67 -7.64
N ASN A 94 4.49 -0.96 -7.25
CA ASN A 94 5.18 -0.22 -6.20
C ASN A 94 5.89 1.05 -6.68
N SER A 95 6.56 0.98 -7.82
CA SER A 95 7.24 2.09 -8.48
C SER A 95 7.63 1.68 -9.90
N PRO A 96 8.08 2.57 -10.78
CA PRO A 96 8.58 2.22 -12.10
C PRO A 96 9.58 1.07 -12.03
N GLY A 97 9.26 -0.03 -12.72
CA GLY A 97 10.08 -1.25 -12.74
C GLY A 97 10.18 -2.01 -11.42
N GLN A 98 9.26 -1.82 -10.49
CA GLN A 98 9.16 -2.61 -9.25
C GLN A 98 7.75 -3.10 -9.01
N ILE A 99 7.46 -4.33 -9.40
CA ILE A 99 6.14 -4.95 -9.35
C ILE A 99 6.23 -6.24 -8.53
N VAL A 100 5.23 -6.52 -7.72
CA VAL A 100 5.09 -7.80 -7.04
C VAL A 100 3.99 -8.59 -7.72
N ILE A 101 4.29 -9.84 -8.06
CA ILE A 101 3.33 -10.83 -8.55
C ILE A 101 2.93 -11.77 -7.42
N SER A 102 1.71 -12.25 -7.46
CA SER A 102 1.09 -13.06 -6.40
C SER A 102 0.19 -14.12 -7.00
N GLY A 103 0.19 -15.32 -6.44
CA GLY A 103 -0.64 -16.40 -6.95
C GLY A 103 -0.29 -17.77 -6.40
N LYS A 104 -0.72 -18.81 -7.13
CA LYS A 104 -0.31 -20.18 -6.86
C LYS A 104 1.18 -20.36 -7.12
N VAL A 105 1.83 -21.20 -6.30
CA VAL A 105 3.28 -21.46 -6.40
C VAL A 105 3.71 -21.77 -7.84
N ALA A 106 2.99 -22.66 -8.54
CA ALA A 106 3.32 -23.02 -9.92
C ALA A 106 3.17 -21.83 -10.90
N GLY A 107 2.13 -21.01 -10.76
CA GLY A 107 1.93 -19.81 -11.58
C GLY A 107 3.01 -18.76 -11.35
N VAL A 108 3.34 -18.49 -10.07
CA VAL A 108 4.40 -17.53 -9.73
C VAL A 108 5.77 -18.02 -10.19
N ALA A 109 6.05 -19.32 -10.10
CA ALA A 109 7.31 -19.90 -10.59
C ALA A 109 7.44 -19.74 -12.11
N GLU A 110 6.39 -20.07 -12.87
CA GLU A 110 6.34 -19.88 -14.33
C GLU A 110 6.51 -18.41 -14.70
N ALA A 111 5.72 -17.50 -14.08
CA ALA A 111 5.83 -16.07 -14.34
C ALA A 111 7.23 -15.54 -14.00
N SER A 112 7.84 -16.02 -12.93
CA SER A 112 9.21 -15.66 -12.53
C SER A 112 10.24 -16.07 -13.56
N GLY A 113 10.10 -17.25 -14.16
CA GLY A 113 10.92 -17.74 -15.27
C GLY A 113 10.79 -16.84 -16.50
N LEU A 114 9.56 -16.62 -16.95
CA LEU A 114 9.25 -15.76 -18.10
C LEU A 114 9.71 -14.30 -17.89
N CYS A 115 9.61 -13.77 -16.68
CA CYS A 115 10.13 -12.43 -16.36
C CYS A 115 11.65 -12.37 -16.50
N LYS A 116 12.40 -13.40 -16.10
CA LYS A 116 13.86 -13.48 -16.30
C LYS A 116 14.21 -13.51 -17.78
N GLU A 117 13.51 -14.32 -18.58
CA GLU A 117 13.68 -14.40 -20.03
C GLU A 117 13.37 -13.07 -20.73
N ALA A 118 12.38 -12.32 -20.22
CA ALA A 118 12.02 -10.99 -20.70
C ALA A 118 13.00 -9.88 -20.26
N GLY A 119 14.05 -10.22 -19.53
CA GLY A 119 15.10 -9.28 -19.15
C GLY A 119 14.89 -8.59 -17.78
N ALA A 120 14.11 -9.19 -16.87
CA ALA A 120 14.03 -8.69 -15.50
C ALA A 120 15.42 -8.61 -14.87
N LYS A 121 15.77 -7.45 -14.31
CA LYS A 121 17.07 -7.26 -13.61
C LYS A 121 17.22 -8.18 -12.40
N ARG A 122 16.12 -8.42 -11.69
CA ARG A 122 16.05 -9.33 -10.54
C ARG A 122 14.63 -9.87 -10.38
N VAL A 123 14.52 -11.12 -9.96
CA VAL A 123 13.30 -11.76 -9.49
C VAL A 123 13.58 -12.30 -8.10
N ILE A 124 12.84 -11.84 -7.11
CA ILE A 124 13.09 -12.14 -5.69
C ILE A 124 11.82 -12.77 -5.13
N GLU A 125 11.88 -14.02 -4.74
CA GLU A 125 10.80 -14.67 -4.00
C GLU A 125 10.66 -14.03 -2.61
N LEU A 126 9.42 -13.71 -2.24
CA LEU A 126 9.14 -13.08 -0.96
C LEU A 126 8.88 -14.16 0.11
N GLN A 127 9.36 -13.91 1.33
CA GLN A 127 9.15 -14.79 2.48
C GLN A 127 7.73 -14.60 3.04
N VAL A 128 6.74 -14.94 2.23
CA VAL A 128 5.31 -14.89 2.57
C VAL A 128 4.65 -16.23 2.25
N SER A 129 3.62 -16.57 3.00
CA SER A 129 2.95 -17.86 2.93
C SER A 129 1.55 -17.80 2.31
N ALA A 130 1.16 -16.64 1.76
CA ALA A 130 -0.15 -16.47 1.14
C ALA A 130 -0.06 -15.53 -0.08
N PRO A 131 -0.93 -15.74 -1.09
CA PRO A 131 -0.92 -14.98 -2.33
C PRO A 131 -1.73 -13.67 -2.19
N PHE A 132 -1.21 -12.73 -1.38
CA PHE A 132 -1.90 -11.47 -1.08
C PHE A 132 -2.21 -10.65 -2.33
N HIS A 133 -3.33 -9.91 -2.28
CA HIS A 133 -3.76 -9.01 -3.37
C HIS A 133 -3.99 -9.72 -4.71
N SER A 134 -4.42 -10.97 -4.69
CA SER A 134 -4.83 -11.76 -5.86
C SER A 134 -6.27 -12.24 -5.71
N SER A 135 -6.88 -12.72 -6.80
CA SER A 135 -8.24 -13.29 -6.78
C SER A 135 -8.38 -14.46 -5.79
N LEU A 136 -7.28 -15.12 -5.42
CA LEU A 136 -7.25 -16.20 -4.43
C LEU A 136 -7.58 -15.72 -3.00
N MET A 137 -7.55 -14.41 -2.75
CA MET A 137 -7.95 -13.81 -1.46
C MET A 137 -9.46 -13.63 -1.30
N LYS A 138 -10.29 -14.11 -2.23
CA LYS A 138 -11.75 -13.98 -2.16
C LYS A 138 -12.34 -14.46 -0.82
N PRO A 139 -11.95 -15.63 -0.24
CA PRO A 139 -12.48 -16.05 1.06
C PRO A 139 -12.13 -15.08 2.20
N ALA A 140 -10.94 -14.48 2.14
CA ALA A 140 -10.54 -13.46 3.10
C ALA A 140 -11.34 -12.16 2.93
N ALA A 141 -11.64 -11.77 1.68
CA ALA A 141 -12.47 -10.60 1.39
C ALA A 141 -13.89 -10.77 1.93
N ASP A 142 -14.49 -11.96 1.79
CA ASP A 142 -15.82 -12.28 2.29
C ASP A 142 -15.86 -12.22 3.83
N SER A 143 -14.88 -12.82 4.50
CA SER A 143 -14.76 -12.76 5.96
C SER A 143 -14.53 -11.33 6.47
N LEU A 144 -13.73 -10.53 5.74
CA LEU A 144 -13.52 -9.12 6.07
C LEU A 144 -14.80 -8.29 5.91
N ALA A 145 -15.60 -8.57 4.88
CA ALA A 145 -16.89 -7.89 4.66
C ALA A 145 -17.85 -8.09 5.84
N GLU A 146 -17.90 -9.28 6.40
CA GLU A 146 -18.72 -9.58 7.59
C GLU A 146 -18.26 -8.75 8.80
N GLU A 147 -16.94 -8.61 9.03
CA GLU A 147 -16.43 -7.81 10.15
C GLU A 147 -16.63 -6.31 9.92
N LEU A 148 -16.48 -5.83 8.69
CA LEU A 148 -16.76 -4.43 8.33
C LEU A 148 -18.24 -4.05 8.51
N ASN A 149 -19.16 -5.03 8.45
CA ASN A 149 -20.58 -4.82 8.77
C ASN A 149 -20.86 -4.60 10.25
N LYS A 150 -19.94 -5.01 11.14
CA LYS A 150 -20.10 -4.94 12.61
C LYS A 150 -19.52 -3.67 13.22
N ILE A 151 -18.87 -2.82 12.43
CA ILE A 151 -18.26 -1.58 12.89
C ILE A 151 -18.85 -0.36 12.21
N THR A 152 -18.65 0.81 12.81
CA THR A 152 -19.02 2.09 12.22
C THR A 152 -17.83 2.70 11.49
N ILE A 153 -17.94 2.80 10.18
CA ILE A 153 -17.04 3.61 9.35
C ILE A 153 -17.70 4.97 9.18
N LYS A 154 -16.93 6.05 9.38
CA LYS A 154 -17.38 7.43 9.16
C LYS A 154 -16.82 7.96 7.85
N ASP A 155 -17.46 9.01 7.35
CA ASP A 155 -16.87 9.78 6.25
C ASP A 155 -15.50 10.32 6.70
N ALA A 156 -14.53 10.28 5.79
CA ALA A 156 -13.19 10.75 6.07
C ALA A 156 -13.16 12.29 6.13
N SER A 157 -12.59 12.83 7.19
CA SER A 157 -12.38 14.28 7.34
C SER A 157 -11.24 14.83 6.47
N ILE A 158 -10.38 13.95 5.98
CA ILE A 158 -9.27 14.20 5.07
C ILE A 158 -9.37 13.16 3.95
N PRO A 159 -9.25 13.53 2.67
CA PRO A 159 -9.27 12.57 1.57
C PRO A 159 -8.25 11.45 1.74
N VAL A 160 -8.67 10.21 1.52
CA VAL A 160 -7.83 9.01 1.58
C VAL A 160 -7.62 8.51 0.15
N VAL A 161 -6.37 8.26 -0.26
CA VAL A 161 -6.10 7.64 -1.55
C VAL A 161 -6.25 6.13 -1.43
N SER A 162 -7.21 5.56 -2.18
CA SER A 162 -7.46 4.12 -2.16
C SER A 162 -6.41 3.35 -2.96
N ASN A 163 -5.94 2.24 -2.43
CA ASN A 163 -5.01 1.34 -3.13
C ASN A 163 -5.61 0.73 -4.40
N VAL A 164 -6.93 0.57 -4.45
CA VAL A 164 -7.64 -0.11 -5.55
C VAL A 164 -7.84 0.79 -6.76
N THR A 165 -8.11 2.06 -6.53
CA THR A 165 -8.46 3.02 -7.59
C THR A 165 -7.37 4.06 -7.85
N ALA A 166 -6.40 4.17 -6.95
CA ALA A 166 -5.41 5.26 -6.94
C ALA A 166 -6.07 6.65 -6.98
N ASP A 167 -7.26 6.79 -6.40
CA ASP A 167 -8.02 8.03 -6.37
C ASP A 167 -8.55 8.31 -4.97
N TYR A 168 -8.97 9.54 -4.73
CA TYR A 168 -9.45 10.01 -3.43
C TYR A 168 -10.82 9.46 -3.09
N VAL A 169 -10.99 9.09 -1.82
CA VAL A 169 -12.27 8.67 -1.25
C VAL A 169 -12.49 9.35 0.09
N THR A 170 -13.73 9.78 0.33
CA THR A 170 -14.18 10.35 1.61
C THR A 170 -15.42 9.64 2.16
N SER A 171 -16.29 9.13 1.30
CA SER A 171 -17.55 8.49 1.70
C SER A 171 -17.33 7.16 2.42
N ALA A 172 -17.94 6.98 3.58
CA ALA A 172 -17.89 5.77 4.39
C ALA A 172 -18.33 4.51 3.62
N GLY A 173 -19.36 4.61 2.80
CA GLY A 173 -19.87 3.52 1.98
C GLY A 173 -18.83 3.06 0.96
N THR A 174 -18.23 4.01 0.23
CA THR A 174 -17.18 3.74 -0.76
C THR A 174 -15.91 3.21 -0.10
N ILE A 175 -15.50 3.78 1.04
CA ILE A 175 -14.35 3.29 1.83
C ILE A 175 -14.53 1.81 2.18
N LYS A 176 -15.71 1.44 2.67
CA LYS A 176 -16.03 0.06 3.03
C LYS A 176 -15.93 -0.89 1.84
N GLU A 177 -16.51 -0.52 0.71
CA GLU A 177 -16.43 -1.30 -0.53
C GLU A 177 -14.98 -1.47 -0.99
N LEU A 178 -14.20 -0.39 -1.01
CA LEU A 178 -12.82 -0.41 -1.46
C LEU A 178 -11.91 -1.22 -0.52
N LEU A 179 -12.14 -1.23 0.79
CA LEU A 179 -11.40 -2.10 1.72
C LEU A 179 -11.64 -3.59 1.46
N ILE A 180 -12.87 -3.96 1.09
CA ILE A 180 -13.19 -5.35 0.71
C ILE A 180 -12.47 -5.70 -0.59
N ARG A 181 -12.57 -4.84 -1.60
CA ARG A 181 -11.93 -5.02 -2.91
C ARG A 181 -10.40 -5.04 -2.82
N GLN A 182 -9.80 -4.29 -1.88
CA GLN A 182 -8.35 -4.26 -1.66
C GLN A 182 -7.77 -5.67 -1.44
N MET A 183 -8.53 -6.57 -0.83
CA MET A 183 -8.07 -7.93 -0.55
C MET A 183 -7.70 -8.71 -1.81
N THR A 184 -8.47 -8.50 -2.88
CA THR A 184 -8.37 -9.24 -4.16
C THR A 184 -7.87 -8.39 -5.33
N SER A 185 -7.45 -7.16 -5.06
CA SER A 185 -7.02 -6.20 -6.08
C SER A 185 -5.57 -5.78 -5.87
N PRO A 186 -4.86 -5.37 -6.93
CA PRO A 186 -3.52 -4.84 -6.80
C PRO A 186 -3.49 -3.55 -5.97
N VAL A 187 -2.41 -3.36 -5.26
CA VAL A 187 -2.07 -2.07 -4.63
C VAL A 187 -1.43 -1.19 -5.70
N LEU A 188 -2.14 -0.16 -6.13
CA LEU A 188 -1.71 0.80 -7.15
C LEU A 188 -0.91 1.95 -6.51
N TRP A 189 0.23 1.62 -5.87
CA TRP A 189 1.00 2.61 -5.12
C TRP A 189 1.66 3.65 -6.01
N GLU A 190 2.26 3.23 -7.12
CA GLU A 190 2.85 4.14 -8.12
C GLU A 190 1.80 5.13 -8.63
N ASP A 191 0.64 4.62 -9.05
CA ASP A 191 -0.46 5.43 -9.56
C ASP A 191 -0.97 6.41 -8.48
N SER A 192 -1.07 5.97 -7.22
CA SER A 192 -1.50 6.79 -6.08
C SER A 192 -0.56 7.99 -5.85
N ILE A 193 0.75 7.75 -5.84
CA ILE A 193 1.74 8.82 -5.65
C ILE A 193 1.79 9.75 -6.87
N MET A 194 1.68 9.20 -8.07
CA MET A 194 1.61 10.01 -9.31
C MET A 194 0.36 10.90 -9.32
N LYS A 195 -0.81 10.36 -8.93
CA LYS A 195 -2.05 11.14 -8.80
C LYS A 195 -1.85 12.31 -7.84
N MET A 196 -1.36 12.05 -6.62
CA MET A 196 -1.13 13.11 -5.63
C MET A 196 -0.13 14.15 -6.13
N SER A 197 0.98 13.71 -6.75
CA SER A 197 1.99 14.63 -7.31
C SER A 197 1.42 15.50 -8.42
N ASN A 198 0.58 14.94 -9.30
CA ASN A 198 -0.06 15.69 -10.39
C ASN A 198 -1.11 16.68 -9.87
N ASP A 199 -1.72 16.40 -8.72
CA ASP A 199 -2.67 17.30 -8.04
C ASP A 199 -1.97 18.41 -7.22
N GLY A 200 -0.63 18.45 -7.25
CA GLY A 200 0.15 19.52 -6.63
C GLY A 200 0.75 19.18 -5.27
N PHE A 201 0.62 17.96 -4.79
CA PHE A 201 1.31 17.56 -3.56
C PHE A 201 2.81 17.41 -3.82
N ASP A 202 3.61 18.22 -3.16
CA ASP A 202 5.07 18.23 -3.28
C ASP A 202 5.81 17.66 -2.06
N THR A 203 5.10 17.50 -0.95
CA THR A 203 5.67 17.11 0.33
C THR A 203 4.92 15.92 0.93
N PHE A 204 5.67 14.89 1.31
CA PHE A 204 5.16 13.65 1.90
C PHE A 204 5.84 13.37 3.24
N ILE A 205 5.07 12.86 4.20
CA ILE A 205 5.58 12.42 5.50
C ILE A 205 5.22 10.95 5.67
N GLU A 206 6.22 10.06 5.60
CA GLU A 206 6.03 8.65 5.95
C GLU A 206 6.00 8.50 7.47
N VAL A 207 4.88 7.99 8.01
CA VAL A 207 4.68 7.81 9.44
C VAL A 207 4.60 6.33 9.77
N GLY A 208 5.57 5.84 10.52
CA GLY A 208 5.66 4.43 10.91
C GLY A 208 7.06 3.85 10.76
N PRO A 209 7.24 2.57 11.15
CA PRO A 209 8.57 1.95 11.19
C PRO A 209 9.15 1.75 9.79
N GLY A 210 10.41 2.07 9.64
CA GLY A 210 11.16 1.89 8.39
C GLY A 210 11.08 3.08 7.44
N LYS A 211 11.59 2.88 6.21
CA LYS A 211 11.71 3.91 5.15
C LYS A 211 11.34 3.33 3.78
N VAL A 212 10.43 2.37 3.75
CA VAL A 212 10.08 1.66 2.51
C VAL A 212 9.34 2.59 1.55
N LEU A 213 8.31 3.28 2.05
CA LEU A 213 7.51 4.19 1.22
C LEU A 213 8.34 5.40 0.76
N THR A 214 9.19 5.94 1.62
CA THR A 214 10.19 6.96 1.25
C THR A 214 11.02 6.52 0.05
N GLY A 215 11.51 5.27 0.06
CA GLY A 215 12.28 4.72 -1.05
C GLY A 215 11.47 4.55 -2.33
N LEU A 216 10.21 4.16 -2.23
CA LEU A 216 9.30 4.01 -3.37
C LEU A 216 8.93 5.38 -3.96
N ILE A 217 8.56 6.35 -3.12
CA ILE A 217 8.17 7.70 -3.57
C ILE A 217 9.34 8.38 -4.29
N LYS A 218 10.58 8.26 -3.77
CA LYS A 218 11.78 8.78 -4.45
C LYS A 218 12.03 8.18 -5.83
N LYS A 219 11.67 6.91 -6.04
CA LYS A 219 11.77 6.27 -7.35
C LYS A 219 10.67 6.71 -8.30
N ILE A 220 9.48 6.98 -7.79
CA ILE A 220 8.33 7.45 -8.57
C ILE A 220 8.56 8.89 -9.03
N ASN A 221 8.89 9.79 -8.09
CA ASN A 221 9.20 11.17 -8.39
C ASN A 221 10.32 11.71 -7.47
N PRO A 222 11.57 11.81 -7.94
CA PRO A 222 12.70 12.24 -7.12
C PRO A 222 12.65 13.71 -6.69
N LYS A 223 11.76 14.52 -7.28
CA LYS A 223 11.59 15.94 -6.94
C LYS A 223 10.77 16.17 -5.68
N LEU A 224 10.04 15.16 -5.22
CA LEU A 224 9.19 15.26 -4.03
C LEU A 224 10.03 15.38 -2.75
N LYS A 225 9.60 16.25 -1.85
CA LYS A 225 10.13 16.34 -0.48
C LYS A 225 9.52 15.20 0.35
N ILE A 226 10.37 14.44 1.03
CA ILE A 226 9.91 13.30 1.81
C ILE A 226 10.57 13.33 3.17
N TYR A 227 9.74 13.33 4.19
CA TYR A 227 10.12 13.17 5.58
C TYR A 227 9.75 11.78 6.08
N ASN A 228 10.42 11.32 7.14
CA ASN A 228 10.11 10.06 7.79
C ASN A 228 10.02 10.24 9.30
N VAL A 229 8.97 9.72 9.90
CA VAL A 229 8.72 9.73 11.35
C VAL A 229 8.47 8.29 11.79
N ALA A 230 9.55 7.59 12.18
CA ALA A 230 9.54 6.19 12.58
C ALA A 230 9.78 5.99 14.08
N ASP A 231 10.53 6.90 14.71
CA ASP A 231 10.97 6.85 16.09
C ASP A 231 11.22 8.27 16.64
N ALA A 232 11.71 8.37 17.87
CA ALA A 232 11.97 9.65 18.54
C ALA A 232 13.05 10.48 17.83
N ALA A 233 14.07 9.82 17.26
CA ALA A 233 15.17 10.51 16.56
C ALA A 233 14.66 11.15 15.27
N THR A 234 13.97 10.38 14.43
CA THR A 234 13.40 10.85 13.16
C THR A 234 12.28 11.88 13.36
N LEU A 235 11.54 11.79 14.46
CA LEU A 235 10.59 12.84 14.86
C LEU A 235 11.32 14.14 15.19
N GLY A 236 12.42 14.08 15.96
CA GLY A 236 13.25 15.25 16.27
C GLY A 236 13.82 15.90 15.00
N ASP A 237 14.36 15.10 14.08
CA ASP A 237 14.89 15.57 12.78
C ASP A 237 13.79 16.25 11.95
N PHE A 238 12.58 15.65 11.91
CA PHE A 238 11.43 16.24 11.24
C PHE A 238 11.06 17.59 11.84
N LEU A 239 10.89 17.69 13.16
CA LEU A 239 10.51 18.92 13.84
C LEU A 239 11.56 20.03 13.68
N GLY A 240 12.84 19.68 13.64
CA GLY A 240 13.92 20.63 13.40
C GLY A 240 14.00 21.16 11.97
N SER A 241 13.47 20.41 11.00
CA SER A 241 13.48 20.76 9.57
C SER A 241 12.13 21.22 9.02
N TRP A 242 11.06 21.04 9.80
CA TRP A 242 9.71 21.39 9.37
C TRP A 242 9.40 22.87 9.67
N HIS A 243 9.22 23.65 8.61
CA HIS A 243 8.81 25.05 8.70
C HIS A 243 7.45 25.21 7.99
N PRO A 244 6.33 25.26 8.75
CA PRO A 244 5.01 25.43 8.14
C PRO A 244 4.94 26.78 7.40
N GLY A 245 4.53 26.74 6.13
CA GLY A 245 4.31 27.95 5.33
C GLY A 245 5.50 28.46 4.51
N GLN A 246 6.65 27.78 4.49
CA GLN A 246 7.68 28.08 3.51
C GLN A 246 7.41 27.31 2.21
N PRO A 247 7.25 28.01 1.06
CA PRO A 247 7.23 27.33 -0.25
C PRO A 247 8.55 26.58 -0.44
N ALA A 248 8.49 25.46 -1.20
CA ALA A 248 9.69 24.72 -1.53
C ALA A 248 10.73 25.67 -2.16
N GLU A 249 11.85 25.93 -1.47
CA GLU A 249 12.98 26.58 -2.13
C GLU A 249 13.36 25.73 -3.33
N ALA A 250 13.23 26.31 -4.53
CA ALA A 250 13.72 25.69 -5.74
C ALA A 250 15.21 25.43 -5.54
N ALA A 251 15.59 24.16 -5.47
CA ALA A 251 17.00 23.77 -5.49
C ALA A 251 17.63 24.36 -6.75
N ARG A 252 18.52 25.33 -6.55
CA ARG A 252 19.39 25.88 -7.59
C ARG A 252 20.42 24.86 -8.02
#